data_87cf913d506cecfd8b43c65e56f44477
#
_entry.id   87cf913d506cecfd8b43c65e56f44477
#
_cell.length_a   1.000
_cell.length_b   1.000
_cell.length_c   1.000
_cell.angle_alpha   90.00
_cell.angle_beta   90.00
_cell.angle_gamma   90.00
#
_symmetry.space_group_name_H-M   'P 1'
#
loop_
_entity.id
_entity.type
_entity.pdbx_description
1 polymer ?
#
loop_
_entity_poly.entity_id
_entity_poly.type
_entity_poly.pdbx_seq_one_letter_code
_entity_poly.pdbx_strand_id
1 'polypeptide(L)'
;MIPVSAIVRCRLHELTNNNNMILDFIKPDKVIMLESTPTKGTFEFRPLEPGYGITIGNAIRRVLHASLEGYAICSIRIGGIDHEFATIPGVIDDVTNIILNLKQVRFRKIEGLDAEMETIKVPVSKMKSFKAGELNKYLQNFEVLNPNLQICEMDESAHFEIEITINKGRGYVPADENRRPDDAIGVLAIDSLYTPIRKVRFAVDPYRVEQRTDYEKLTLEIETDGSIQPKDALKEAAKILSFHFMLFSDEKIIIEQHEKSTTAALDEENLRMRQLLNSRLGEMDLSVRALNCLKSAEVETLGQLVRYHRADLLKFRNFGKKSLTELDELLERNGLAFGMDISKYNIE
;
A
#
# COMPACT_ATOMS: atom_id res chain seq x y z
N MET A 1 14.39 9.24 68.85
CA MET A 1 13.97 10.45 68.10
C MET A 1 14.78 10.52 66.85
N ILE A 2 14.18 10.13 65.72
CA ILE A 2 14.79 10.23 64.38
C ILE A 2 14.51 11.64 63.88
N PRO A 3 15.50 12.39 63.39
CA PRO A 3 15.27 13.78 62.98
C PRO A 3 14.37 13.84 61.76
N VAL A 4 13.36 14.68 61.83
CA VAL A 4 12.33 14.93 60.78
C VAL A 4 12.93 15.30 59.42
N SER A 5 14.18 15.78 59.38
CA SER A 5 14.94 16.06 58.17
C SER A 5 15.31 14.86 57.31
N ALA A 6 15.39 13.66 57.90
CA ALA A 6 15.73 12.43 57.18
C ALA A 6 14.52 11.84 56.42
N ILE A 7 13.31 12.00 56.98
CA ILE A 7 12.06 11.52 56.37
C ILE A 7 11.68 12.41 55.16
N VAL A 8 11.95 13.71 55.22
CA VAL A 8 11.69 14.64 54.12
C VAL A 8 12.67 14.42 52.95
N ARG A 9 13.94 14.07 53.25
CA ARG A 9 14.93 13.76 52.19
C ARG A 9 14.63 12.45 51.44
N CYS A 10 14.14 11.41 52.15
CA CYS A 10 13.74 10.17 51.49
C CYS A 10 12.54 10.36 50.58
N ARG A 11 11.53 11.16 50.99
CA ARG A 11 10.36 11.44 50.15
C ARG A 11 10.66 12.35 48.95
N LEU A 12 11.65 13.24 49.06
CA LEU A 12 12.07 14.07 47.94
C LEU A 12 12.92 13.30 46.92
N HIS A 13 13.64 12.26 47.33
CA HIS A 13 14.39 11.41 46.38
C HIS A 13 13.49 10.42 45.65
N GLU A 14 12.35 10.03 46.22
CA GLU A 14 11.32 9.26 45.50
C GLU A 14 10.49 10.10 44.55
N LEU A 15 10.35 11.42 44.78
CA LEU A 15 9.61 12.34 43.94
C LEU A 15 10.39 12.87 42.71
N THR A 16 11.74 12.76 42.74
CA THR A 16 12.57 13.18 41.60
C THR A 16 12.86 12.07 40.59
N ASN A 17 12.55 10.81 40.90
CA ASN A 17 12.67 9.69 39.97
C ASN A 17 11.37 9.35 39.21
N ASN A 18 10.29 10.11 39.42
CA ASN A 18 8.97 9.82 38.86
C ASN A 18 8.62 10.64 37.62
N ASN A 19 9.59 11.22 36.90
CA ASN A 19 9.30 11.98 35.66
C ASN A 19 9.47 11.15 34.38
N ASN A 20 9.57 9.83 34.49
CA ASN A 20 9.46 8.93 33.32
C ASN A 20 8.56 7.73 33.67
N MET A 21 7.34 7.98 34.19
CA MET A 21 6.26 7.03 33.93
C MET A 21 5.85 7.21 32.45
N ILE A 22 6.67 6.76 31.56
CA ILE A 22 6.19 6.22 30.30
C ILE A 22 5.28 5.08 30.75
N LEU A 23 3.97 5.25 30.61
CA LEU A 23 3.02 4.17 30.74
C LEU A 23 3.50 3.11 29.73
N ASP A 24 4.17 2.08 30.22
CA ASP A 24 4.61 0.97 29.39
C ASP A 24 3.37 0.22 28.91
N PHE A 25 2.83 0.68 27.79
CA PHE A 25 1.77 -0.03 27.08
C PHE A 25 2.32 -1.40 26.68
N ILE A 26 1.60 -2.45 27.06
CA ILE A 26 1.93 -3.79 26.57
C ILE A 26 1.69 -3.80 25.08
N LYS A 27 2.77 -3.94 24.31
CA LYS A 27 2.69 -4.08 22.88
C LYS A 27 2.27 -5.51 22.54
N PRO A 28 1.29 -5.70 21.62
CA PRO A 28 1.01 -7.02 21.06
C PRO A 28 2.29 -7.60 20.46
N ASP A 29 2.63 -8.84 20.81
CA ASP A 29 3.86 -9.45 20.33
C ASP A 29 3.85 -9.65 18.81
N LYS A 30 2.79 -10.23 18.28
CA LYS A 30 2.60 -10.47 16.84
C LYS A 30 1.12 -10.70 16.52
N VAL A 31 0.77 -10.43 15.26
CA VAL A 31 -0.48 -10.92 14.66
C VAL A 31 -0.31 -12.41 14.38
N ILE A 32 -1.10 -13.24 15.04
CA ILE A 32 -1.10 -14.68 14.82
C ILE A 32 -2.19 -14.99 13.79
N MET A 33 -1.85 -15.60 12.67
CA MET A 33 -2.79 -16.08 11.69
C MET A 33 -3.15 -17.52 12.03
N LEU A 34 -4.40 -17.75 12.46
CA LEU A 34 -4.91 -19.07 12.88
C LEU A 34 -5.31 -19.93 11.69
N GLU A 35 -6.04 -19.32 10.73
CA GLU A 35 -6.49 -19.96 9.52
C GLU A 35 -6.23 -19.05 8.32
N SER A 36 -5.80 -19.63 7.21
CA SER A 36 -5.60 -18.92 5.94
C SER A 36 -6.00 -19.80 4.79
N THR A 37 -7.10 -19.42 4.15
CA THR A 37 -7.46 -19.86 2.80
C THR A 37 -7.32 -18.68 1.84
N PRO A 38 -7.37 -18.88 0.52
CA PRO A 38 -7.30 -17.78 -0.44
C PRO A 38 -8.35 -16.68 -0.22
N THR A 39 -9.52 -17.06 0.36
CA THR A 39 -10.66 -16.16 0.55
C THR A 39 -11.04 -15.91 2.00
N LYS A 40 -10.52 -16.70 2.96
CA LYS A 40 -10.82 -16.53 4.39
C LYS A 40 -9.56 -16.50 5.20
N GLY A 41 -9.50 -15.59 6.19
CA GLY A 41 -8.40 -15.52 7.15
C GLY A 41 -8.92 -15.19 8.54
N THR A 42 -8.39 -15.89 9.54
CA THR A 42 -8.64 -15.60 10.96
C THR A 42 -7.35 -15.14 11.60
N PHE A 43 -7.38 -13.95 12.18
CA PHE A 43 -6.23 -13.27 12.77
C PHE A 43 -6.48 -13.03 14.26
N GLU A 44 -5.47 -13.26 15.08
CA GLU A 44 -5.51 -13.04 16.51
C GLU A 44 -4.47 -12.01 16.93
N PHE A 45 -4.90 -11.04 17.75
CA PHE A 45 -4.07 -9.98 18.31
C PHE A 45 -4.14 -10.09 19.84
N ARG A 46 -3.02 -10.31 20.48
CA ARG A 46 -2.92 -10.42 21.93
C ARG A 46 -1.47 -10.20 22.41
N PRO A 47 -1.25 -9.76 23.65
CA PRO A 47 -2.25 -9.17 24.55
C PRO A 47 -2.58 -7.73 24.14
N LEU A 48 -3.80 -7.29 24.42
CA LEU A 48 -4.25 -5.92 24.27
C LEU A 48 -4.69 -5.39 25.63
N GLU A 49 -4.50 -4.11 25.90
CA GLU A 49 -5.04 -3.47 27.08
C GLU A 49 -6.56 -3.33 26.99
N PRO A 50 -7.28 -3.23 28.13
CA PRO A 50 -8.73 -3.12 28.18
C PRO A 50 -9.26 -1.99 27.30
N GLY A 51 -10.25 -2.29 26.44
CA GLY A 51 -10.90 -1.37 25.52
C GLY A 51 -10.24 -1.24 24.14
N TYR A 52 -8.97 -1.64 24.00
CA TYR A 52 -8.28 -1.56 22.70
C TYR A 52 -8.81 -2.58 21.69
N GLY A 53 -9.27 -3.74 22.13
CA GLY A 53 -9.83 -4.76 21.25
C GLY A 53 -11.01 -4.24 20.45
N ILE A 54 -11.96 -3.57 21.09
CA ILE A 54 -13.13 -2.97 20.44
C ILE A 54 -12.71 -1.81 19.53
N THR A 55 -11.82 -0.94 19.97
CA THR A 55 -11.35 0.23 19.22
C THR A 55 -10.66 -0.19 17.92
N ILE A 56 -9.68 -1.10 18.01
CA ILE A 56 -8.92 -1.60 16.87
C ILE A 56 -9.81 -2.43 15.95
N GLY A 57 -10.59 -3.36 16.51
CA GLY A 57 -11.47 -4.24 15.75
C GLY A 57 -12.49 -3.47 14.92
N ASN A 58 -13.13 -2.46 15.52
CA ASN A 58 -14.11 -1.62 14.81
C ASN A 58 -13.43 -0.73 13.75
N ALA A 59 -12.28 -0.12 14.06
CA ALA A 59 -11.55 0.71 13.10
C ALA A 59 -11.13 -0.09 11.86
N ILE A 60 -10.49 -1.24 12.07
CA ILE A 60 -10.06 -2.13 10.98
C ILE A 60 -11.26 -2.62 10.17
N ARG A 61 -12.34 -3.06 10.82
CA ARG A 61 -13.56 -3.49 10.12
C ARG A 61 -14.13 -2.42 9.22
N ARG A 62 -14.20 -1.17 9.68
CA ARG A 62 -14.74 -0.06 8.90
C ARG A 62 -13.86 0.25 7.69
N VAL A 63 -12.54 0.29 7.87
CA VAL A 63 -11.60 0.56 6.79
C VAL A 63 -11.62 -0.55 5.75
N LEU A 64 -11.66 -1.83 6.18
CA LEU A 64 -11.77 -2.97 5.28
C LEU A 64 -12.99 -2.86 4.35
N HIS A 65 -14.16 -2.46 4.87
CA HIS A 65 -15.37 -2.35 4.05
C HIS A 65 -15.41 -1.10 3.16
N ALA A 66 -14.85 0.02 3.60
CA ALA A 66 -15.08 1.30 2.93
C ALA A 66 -13.89 1.83 2.11
N SER A 67 -12.66 1.41 2.46
CA SER A 67 -11.47 2.12 1.96
C SER A 67 -10.58 1.31 1.04
N LEU A 68 -10.77 -0.01 0.97
CA LEU A 68 -10.00 -0.85 0.07
C LEU A 68 -10.42 -0.62 -1.38
N GLU A 69 -9.43 -0.65 -2.26
CA GLU A 69 -9.62 -0.52 -3.70
C GLU A 69 -10.06 -1.85 -4.31
N GLY A 70 -10.88 -1.76 -5.36
CA GLY A 70 -11.30 -2.90 -6.14
C GLY A 70 -11.76 -2.49 -7.53
N TYR A 71 -12.28 -3.45 -8.27
CA TYR A 71 -12.73 -3.27 -9.65
C TYR A 71 -14.17 -3.72 -9.79
N ALA A 72 -14.98 -2.90 -10.48
CA ALA A 72 -16.38 -3.20 -10.72
C ALA A 72 -16.84 -2.61 -12.05
N ILE A 73 -17.98 -3.09 -12.54
CA ILE A 73 -18.65 -2.51 -13.70
C ILE A 73 -19.29 -1.19 -13.29
N CYS A 74 -19.02 -0.11 -14.00
CA CYS A 74 -19.59 1.22 -13.73
C CYS A 74 -20.69 1.60 -14.73
N SER A 75 -20.60 1.13 -15.96
CA SER A 75 -21.62 1.39 -17.00
C SER A 75 -21.70 0.24 -17.97
N ILE A 76 -22.88 0.11 -18.59
CA ILE A 76 -23.13 -0.82 -19.68
C ILE A 76 -23.86 -0.10 -20.81
N ARG A 77 -23.76 -0.64 -22.00
CA ARG A 77 -24.54 -0.23 -23.17
C ARG A 77 -24.97 -1.47 -23.92
N ILE A 78 -26.27 -1.58 -24.18
CA ILE A 78 -26.84 -2.71 -24.94
C ILE A 78 -27.39 -2.15 -26.25
N GLY A 79 -27.05 -2.76 -27.37
CA GLY A 79 -27.52 -2.32 -28.67
C GLY A 79 -29.03 -2.30 -28.77
N GLY A 80 -29.60 -1.12 -29.12
CA GLY A 80 -31.04 -0.93 -29.26
C GLY A 80 -31.83 -0.74 -27.95
N ILE A 81 -31.13 -0.52 -26.81
CA ILE A 81 -31.74 -0.30 -25.50
C ILE A 81 -31.31 1.06 -24.95
N ASP A 82 -32.27 1.89 -24.60
CA ASP A 82 -32.05 3.26 -24.12
C ASP A 82 -32.33 3.45 -22.62
N HIS A 83 -33.00 2.49 -21.98
CA HIS A 83 -33.35 2.56 -20.55
C HIS A 83 -33.39 1.17 -19.89
N GLU A 84 -33.22 1.13 -18.60
CA GLU A 84 -33.11 -0.08 -17.78
C GLU A 84 -34.36 -0.95 -17.68
N PHE A 85 -35.56 -0.38 -17.97
CA PHE A 85 -36.84 -1.09 -17.94
C PHE A 85 -37.21 -1.68 -19.31
N ALA A 86 -36.30 -1.70 -20.26
CA ALA A 86 -36.54 -2.29 -21.57
C ALA A 86 -36.38 -3.82 -21.55
N THR A 87 -36.88 -4.49 -22.57
CA THR A 87 -36.69 -5.91 -22.80
C THR A 87 -35.91 -6.15 -24.09
N ILE A 88 -35.07 -7.19 -24.10
CA ILE A 88 -34.30 -7.59 -25.27
C ILE A 88 -35.03 -8.71 -25.99
N PRO A 89 -35.30 -8.63 -27.29
CA PRO A 89 -35.95 -9.69 -28.04
C PRO A 89 -35.21 -11.04 -27.93
N GLY A 90 -35.94 -12.07 -27.50
CA GLY A 90 -35.37 -13.42 -27.32
C GLY A 90 -34.59 -13.64 -26.01
N VAL A 91 -34.52 -12.65 -25.12
CA VAL A 91 -34.01 -12.79 -23.76
C VAL A 91 -35.15 -12.90 -22.79
N ILE A 92 -35.08 -13.87 -21.86
CA ILE A 92 -36.13 -14.15 -20.87
C ILE A 92 -36.10 -13.11 -19.76
N ASP A 93 -34.88 -12.73 -19.35
CA ASP A 93 -34.66 -11.72 -18.31
C ASP A 93 -34.81 -10.30 -18.89
N ASP A 94 -35.34 -9.39 -18.06
CA ASP A 94 -35.34 -7.95 -18.39
C ASP A 94 -33.96 -7.32 -18.13
N VAL A 95 -33.76 -6.12 -18.67
CA VAL A 95 -32.47 -5.41 -18.54
C VAL A 95 -32.13 -5.13 -17.08
N THR A 96 -33.13 -4.89 -16.23
CA THR A 96 -32.96 -4.68 -14.79
C THR A 96 -32.33 -5.90 -14.12
N ASN A 97 -32.82 -7.11 -14.43
CA ASN A 97 -32.25 -8.36 -13.91
C ASN A 97 -30.82 -8.58 -14.42
N ILE A 98 -30.55 -8.29 -15.70
CA ILE A 98 -29.20 -8.34 -16.27
C ILE A 98 -28.26 -7.42 -15.48
N ILE A 99 -28.67 -6.18 -15.20
CA ILE A 99 -27.88 -5.23 -14.41
C ILE A 99 -27.63 -5.77 -13.00
N LEU A 100 -28.66 -6.30 -12.31
CA LEU A 100 -28.51 -6.87 -10.98
C LEU A 100 -27.53 -8.04 -10.93
N ASN A 101 -27.52 -8.86 -11.96
CA ASN A 101 -26.57 -9.97 -12.08
C ASN A 101 -25.16 -9.46 -12.41
N LEU A 102 -25.01 -8.47 -13.29
CA LEU A 102 -23.72 -7.85 -13.62
C LEU A 102 -23.05 -7.18 -12.42
N LYS A 103 -23.81 -6.57 -11.50
CA LYS A 103 -23.30 -6.02 -10.22
C LYS A 103 -22.63 -7.08 -9.33
N GLN A 104 -22.96 -8.34 -9.49
CA GLN A 104 -22.41 -9.44 -8.70
C GLN A 104 -21.11 -10.01 -9.31
N VAL A 105 -20.76 -9.63 -10.54
CA VAL A 105 -19.50 -10.06 -11.17
C VAL A 105 -18.31 -9.49 -10.42
N ARG A 106 -17.32 -10.32 -10.13
CA ARG A 106 -16.12 -9.94 -9.40
C ARG A 106 -14.89 -10.04 -10.30
N PHE A 107 -14.08 -9.00 -10.26
CA PHE A 107 -12.91 -8.87 -11.10
C PHE A 107 -11.64 -8.84 -10.28
N ARG A 108 -10.58 -9.43 -10.84
CA ARG A 108 -9.21 -9.30 -10.37
C ARG A 108 -8.37 -8.73 -11.49
N LYS A 109 -7.51 -7.77 -11.18
CA LYS A 109 -6.53 -7.25 -12.12
C LYS A 109 -5.44 -8.28 -12.37
N ILE A 110 -5.05 -8.46 -13.62
CA ILE A 110 -3.93 -9.33 -14.01
C ILE A 110 -2.63 -8.61 -13.65
N GLU A 111 -1.70 -9.32 -13.00
CA GLU A 111 -0.44 -8.75 -12.57
C GLU A 111 0.41 -8.29 -13.76
N GLY A 112 1.04 -7.12 -13.61
CA GLY A 112 1.94 -6.54 -14.63
C GLY A 112 1.28 -5.61 -15.64
N LEU A 113 -0.04 -5.41 -15.58
CA LEU A 113 -0.77 -4.48 -16.44
C LEU A 113 -1.25 -3.27 -15.63
N ASP A 114 -1.06 -2.03 -16.15
CA ASP A 114 -1.39 -0.80 -15.43
C ASP A 114 -2.71 -0.14 -15.89
N ALA A 115 -3.69 -0.96 -16.29
CA ALA A 115 -5.00 -0.43 -16.66
C ALA A 115 -5.86 -0.15 -15.41
N GLU A 116 -6.39 1.08 -15.33
CA GLU A 116 -7.36 1.49 -14.30
C GLU A 116 -8.80 1.35 -14.80
N MET A 117 -9.00 1.31 -16.12
CA MET A 117 -10.29 1.19 -16.77
C MET A 117 -10.16 0.33 -18.03
N GLU A 118 -11.18 -0.47 -18.31
CA GLU A 118 -11.31 -1.25 -19.54
C GLU A 118 -12.75 -1.28 -20.01
N THR A 119 -12.95 -1.06 -21.31
CA THR A 119 -14.24 -1.18 -21.95
C THR A 119 -14.20 -2.31 -22.96
N ILE A 120 -15.09 -3.28 -22.83
CA ILE A 120 -15.18 -4.46 -23.70
C ILE A 120 -16.51 -4.49 -24.43
N LYS A 121 -16.50 -5.01 -25.64
CA LYS A 121 -17.70 -5.29 -26.44
C LYS A 121 -17.86 -6.79 -26.59
N VAL A 122 -18.99 -7.28 -26.14
CA VAL A 122 -19.29 -8.70 -26.11
C VAL A 122 -20.48 -8.99 -27.01
N PRO A 123 -20.28 -9.63 -28.17
CA PRO A 123 -21.38 -10.11 -28.99
C PRO A 123 -21.96 -11.38 -28.35
N VAL A 124 -23.23 -11.33 -27.99
CA VAL A 124 -23.97 -12.44 -27.38
C VAL A 124 -24.92 -13.04 -28.41
N SER A 125 -24.67 -14.28 -28.78
CA SER A 125 -25.52 -15.00 -29.77
C SER A 125 -25.40 -16.51 -29.65
N LYS A 126 -26.43 -17.24 -30.04
CA LYS A 126 -26.46 -18.70 -30.11
C LYS A 126 -26.16 -19.40 -28.77
N MET A 127 -26.63 -18.83 -27.66
CA MET A 127 -26.44 -19.37 -26.31
C MET A 127 -27.82 -19.48 -25.63
N LYS A 128 -28.00 -20.48 -24.75
CA LYS A 128 -29.18 -20.56 -23.87
C LYS A 128 -29.02 -19.77 -22.58
N SER A 129 -27.77 -19.55 -22.17
CA SER A 129 -27.44 -18.84 -20.94
C SER A 129 -26.14 -18.08 -21.12
N PHE A 130 -26.13 -16.80 -20.84
CA PHE A 130 -24.95 -15.96 -20.81
C PHE A 130 -24.37 -15.93 -19.41
N LYS A 131 -23.13 -16.37 -19.25
CA LYS A 131 -22.44 -16.47 -17.95
C LYS A 131 -21.29 -15.48 -17.88
N ALA A 132 -20.95 -15.08 -16.67
CA ALA A 132 -19.84 -14.15 -16.40
C ALA A 132 -18.48 -14.66 -16.92
N GLY A 133 -18.28 -15.98 -17.00
CA GLY A 133 -17.05 -16.58 -17.57
C GLY A 133 -16.83 -16.28 -19.05
N GLU A 134 -17.89 -15.97 -19.81
CA GLU A 134 -17.76 -15.61 -21.23
C GLU A 134 -17.04 -14.25 -21.40
N LEU A 135 -17.12 -13.35 -20.41
CA LEU A 135 -16.44 -12.06 -20.40
C LEU A 135 -14.91 -12.23 -20.47
N ASN A 136 -14.35 -13.30 -19.89
CA ASN A 136 -12.90 -13.55 -19.90
C ASN A 136 -12.30 -13.67 -21.31
N LYS A 137 -13.12 -13.97 -22.32
CA LYS A 137 -12.64 -14.06 -23.70
C LYS A 137 -12.32 -12.68 -24.31
N TYR A 138 -12.89 -11.63 -23.75
CA TYR A 138 -12.80 -10.25 -24.27
C TYR A 138 -11.98 -9.34 -23.36
N LEU A 139 -11.78 -9.76 -22.09
CA LEU A 139 -10.98 -9.02 -21.10
C LEU A 139 -9.48 -9.21 -21.37
N GLN A 140 -8.71 -8.12 -21.29
CA GLN A 140 -7.26 -8.12 -21.45
C GLN A 140 -6.55 -7.85 -20.12
N ASN A 141 -7.11 -6.96 -19.31
CA ASN A 141 -6.49 -6.49 -18.07
C ASN A 141 -7.08 -7.11 -16.81
N PHE A 142 -8.26 -7.70 -16.92
CA PHE A 142 -9.01 -8.24 -15.79
C PHE A 142 -9.39 -9.71 -16.00
N GLU A 143 -9.60 -10.41 -14.91
CA GLU A 143 -10.09 -11.78 -14.87
C GLU A 143 -11.35 -11.85 -13.99
N VAL A 144 -12.36 -12.60 -14.44
CA VAL A 144 -13.60 -12.84 -13.68
C VAL A 144 -13.39 -13.95 -12.68
N LEU A 145 -13.63 -13.66 -11.38
CA LEU A 145 -13.43 -14.62 -10.28
C LEU A 145 -14.62 -15.56 -10.06
N ASN A 146 -15.80 -15.21 -10.54
CA ASN A 146 -17.02 -16.00 -10.42
C ASN A 146 -17.62 -16.39 -11.80
N PRO A 147 -16.90 -17.20 -12.61
CA PRO A 147 -17.27 -17.48 -14.00
C PRO A 147 -18.60 -18.21 -14.15
N ASN A 148 -19.06 -18.90 -13.13
CA ASN A 148 -20.32 -19.66 -13.14
C ASN A 148 -21.56 -18.79 -12.89
N LEU A 149 -21.39 -17.51 -12.54
CA LEU A 149 -22.51 -16.61 -12.34
C LEU A 149 -23.28 -16.43 -13.64
N GLN A 150 -24.57 -16.70 -13.60
CA GLN A 150 -25.48 -16.49 -14.73
C GLN A 150 -25.87 -15.02 -14.80
N ILE A 151 -25.68 -14.41 -15.97
CA ILE A 151 -26.04 -13.02 -16.24
C ILE A 151 -27.46 -12.95 -16.78
N CYS A 152 -27.80 -13.75 -17.80
CA CYS A 152 -29.16 -13.86 -18.29
C CYS A 152 -29.43 -15.22 -18.97
N GLU A 153 -30.72 -15.55 -19.07
CA GLU A 153 -31.24 -16.67 -19.89
C GLU A 153 -31.85 -16.13 -21.19
N MET A 154 -31.64 -16.86 -22.25
CA MET A 154 -32.09 -16.43 -23.57
C MET A 154 -32.41 -17.60 -24.50
N ASP A 155 -33.16 -17.34 -25.55
CA ASP A 155 -33.38 -18.27 -26.65
C ASP A 155 -32.17 -18.32 -27.58
N GLU A 156 -31.96 -19.40 -28.28
CA GLU A 156 -30.86 -19.57 -29.26
C GLU A 156 -30.96 -18.58 -30.43
N SER A 157 -32.13 -17.99 -30.66
CA SER A 157 -32.36 -16.96 -31.67
C SER A 157 -31.97 -15.55 -31.22
N ALA A 158 -31.73 -15.34 -29.90
CA ALA A 158 -31.34 -14.04 -29.37
C ALA A 158 -30.00 -13.60 -29.91
N HIS A 159 -29.92 -12.33 -30.29
CA HIS A 159 -28.68 -11.72 -30.77
C HIS A 159 -28.64 -10.27 -30.32
N PHE A 160 -27.64 -9.92 -29.51
CA PHE A 160 -27.39 -8.56 -29.07
C PHE A 160 -25.89 -8.35 -28.76
N GLU A 161 -25.48 -7.12 -28.72
CA GLU A 161 -24.13 -6.71 -28.31
C GLU A 161 -24.23 -5.92 -27.01
N ILE A 162 -23.39 -6.30 -26.03
CA ILE A 162 -23.26 -5.59 -24.77
C ILE A 162 -21.87 -5.01 -24.64
N GLU A 163 -21.79 -3.71 -24.42
CA GLU A 163 -20.56 -2.99 -24.06
C GLU A 163 -20.54 -2.81 -22.55
N ILE A 164 -19.44 -3.20 -21.91
CA ILE A 164 -19.26 -3.19 -20.47
C ILE A 164 -18.03 -2.38 -20.14
N THR A 165 -18.14 -1.39 -19.25
CA THR A 165 -17.03 -0.59 -18.78
C THR A 165 -16.74 -0.96 -17.32
N ILE A 166 -15.50 -1.39 -17.07
CA ILE A 166 -14.97 -1.74 -15.77
C ILE A 166 -14.00 -0.64 -15.37
N ASN A 167 -14.06 -0.19 -14.12
CA ASN A 167 -13.12 0.78 -13.59
C ASN A 167 -12.68 0.43 -12.17
N LYS A 168 -11.68 1.16 -11.69
CA LYS A 168 -11.15 1.09 -10.34
C LYS A 168 -11.90 2.08 -9.45
N GLY A 169 -12.24 1.64 -8.23
CA GLY A 169 -12.88 2.50 -7.25
C GLY A 169 -12.76 1.98 -5.83
N ARG A 170 -13.49 2.59 -4.90
CA ARG A 170 -13.52 2.22 -3.47
C ARG A 170 -14.93 2.16 -2.94
N GLY A 171 -15.18 1.17 -2.07
CA GLY A 171 -16.46 1.03 -1.38
C GLY A 171 -17.62 0.80 -2.33
N TYR A 172 -18.67 1.61 -2.23
CA TYR A 172 -19.87 1.58 -3.05
C TYR A 172 -20.09 2.94 -3.69
N VAL A 173 -20.32 2.95 -4.99
CA VAL A 173 -20.61 4.16 -5.77
C VAL A 173 -21.97 3.96 -6.46
N PRO A 174 -22.98 4.84 -6.19
CA PRO A 174 -24.28 4.75 -6.83
C PRO A 174 -24.22 5.11 -8.32
N ALA A 175 -25.18 4.67 -9.09
CA ALA A 175 -25.27 4.89 -10.54
C ALA A 175 -25.24 6.38 -10.91
N ASP A 176 -25.86 7.24 -10.10
CA ASP A 176 -25.89 8.69 -10.35
C ASP A 176 -24.49 9.33 -10.34
N GLU A 177 -23.57 8.82 -9.50
CA GLU A 177 -22.18 9.28 -9.44
C GLU A 177 -21.33 8.68 -10.57
N ASN A 178 -21.72 7.51 -11.08
CA ASN A 178 -21.06 6.87 -12.23
C ASN A 178 -21.45 7.50 -13.57
N ARG A 179 -22.57 8.25 -13.62
CA ARG A 179 -23.06 8.92 -14.82
C ARG A 179 -22.14 10.10 -15.18
N ARG A 180 -21.59 10.10 -16.38
CA ARG A 180 -20.77 11.19 -16.89
C ARG A 180 -21.60 12.12 -17.77
N PRO A 181 -21.36 13.44 -17.75
CA PRO A 181 -22.06 14.39 -18.61
C PRO A 181 -21.87 14.11 -20.12
N ASP A 182 -20.76 13.49 -20.49
CA ASP A 182 -20.37 13.19 -21.87
C ASP A 182 -20.75 11.76 -22.31
N ASP A 183 -21.51 11.02 -21.49
CA ASP A 183 -21.94 9.67 -21.84
C ASP A 183 -22.84 9.69 -23.09
N ALA A 184 -22.55 8.76 -24.00
CA ALA A 184 -23.36 8.60 -25.21
C ALA A 184 -24.80 8.14 -24.87
N ILE A 185 -25.75 8.48 -25.73
CA ILE A 185 -27.12 8.02 -25.60
C ILE A 185 -27.17 6.48 -25.56
N GLY A 186 -27.92 5.91 -24.62
CA GLY A 186 -28.04 4.45 -24.42
C GLY A 186 -26.96 3.85 -23.51
N VAL A 187 -26.08 4.67 -22.92
CA VAL A 187 -25.19 4.22 -21.83
C VAL A 187 -25.97 4.24 -20.53
N LEU A 188 -26.06 3.08 -19.87
CA LEU A 188 -26.71 2.89 -18.58
C LEU A 188 -25.63 2.84 -17.51
N ALA A 189 -25.57 3.86 -16.67
CA ALA A 189 -24.73 3.84 -15.47
C ALA A 189 -25.33 2.87 -14.46
N ILE A 190 -24.49 2.09 -13.79
CA ILE A 190 -24.92 1.12 -12.77
C ILE A 190 -24.18 1.35 -11.46
N ASP A 191 -24.80 0.93 -10.35
CA ASP A 191 -24.14 0.99 -9.06
C ASP A 191 -22.95 0.04 -9.04
N SER A 192 -21.84 0.52 -8.55
CA SER A 192 -20.58 -0.23 -8.52
C SER A 192 -20.22 -0.62 -7.09
N LEU A 193 -19.97 -1.91 -6.86
CA LEU A 193 -19.50 -2.43 -5.59
C LEU A 193 -18.04 -2.82 -5.70
N TYR A 194 -17.16 -1.89 -5.37
CA TYR A 194 -15.71 -2.06 -5.51
C TYR A 194 -15.07 -2.84 -4.37
N THR A 195 -15.71 -2.87 -3.17
CA THR A 195 -15.09 -3.52 -2.02
C THR A 195 -14.77 -4.98 -2.27
N PRO A 196 -13.51 -5.41 -2.08
CA PRO A 196 -13.12 -6.82 -2.21
C PRO A 196 -13.53 -7.65 -1.00
N ILE A 197 -14.09 -7.01 0.03
CA ILE A 197 -14.44 -7.65 1.29
C ILE A 197 -15.90 -8.06 1.29
N ARG A 198 -16.13 -9.36 1.48
CA ARG A 198 -17.50 -9.90 1.65
C ARG A 198 -18.01 -9.77 3.07
N LYS A 199 -17.13 -10.11 4.04
CA LYS A 199 -17.54 -10.15 5.44
C LYS A 199 -16.35 -9.92 6.35
N VAL A 200 -16.58 -9.12 7.39
CA VAL A 200 -15.63 -8.97 8.50
C VAL A 200 -16.38 -9.14 9.81
N ARG A 201 -15.86 -10.01 10.65
CA ARG A 201 -16.31 -10.19 12.02
C ARG A 201 -15.14 -9.99 12.95
N PHE A 202 -15.38 -9.46 14.13
CA PHE A 202 -14.42 -9.45 15.20
C PHE A 202 -15.09 -9.85 16.54
N ALA A 203 -14.30 -10.48 17.39
CA ALA A 203 -14.67 -10.85 18.75
C ALA A 203 -13.54 -10.39 19.69
N VAL A 204 -13.94 -9.96 20.89
CA VAL A 204 -12.99 -9.57 21.95
C VAL A 204 -13.25 -10.45 23.14
N ASP A 205 -12.23 -11.23 23.51
CA ASP A 205 -12.27 -12.15 24.64
C ASP A 205 -11.28 -11.69 25.71
N PRO A 206 -11.56 -11.93 27.01
CA PRO A 206 -10.59 -11.71 28.06
C PRO A 206 -9.35 -12.61 27.87
N TYR A 207 -8.17 -12.04 28.12
CA TYR A 207 -6.91 -12.75 27.98
C TYR A 207 -6.06 -12.59 29.24
N ARG A 208 -5.48 -13.70 29.71
CA ARG A 208 -4.66 -13.70 30.91
C ARG A 208 -3.17 -13.59 30.56
N VAL A 209 -2.51 -12.63 31.19
CA VAL A 209 -1.05 -12.49 31.17
C VAL A 209 -0.54 -12.61 32.60
N GLU A 210 0.17 -13.67 32.90
CA GLU A 210 0.68 -13.99 34.25
C GLU A 210 -0.42 -13.98 35.32
N GLN A 211 -0.41 -12.98 36.21
CA GLN A 211 -1.40 -12.86 37.30
C GLN A 211 -2.57 -11.90 36.92
N ARG A 212 -2.48 -11.16 35.82
CA ARG A 212 -3.49 -10.22 35.40
C ARG A 212 -4.42 -10.86 34.36
N THR A 213 -5.72 -10.68 34.56
CA THR A 213 -6.78 -11.27 33.72
C THR A 213 -7.59 -10.23 32.98
N ASP A 214 -7.20 -8.98 33.06
CA ASP A 214 -7.88 -7.80 32.52
C ASP A 214 -7.47 -7.44 31.09
N TYR A 215 -6.54 -8.19 30.49
CA TYR A 215 -6.16 -8.00 29.07
C TYR A 215 -7.21 -8.56 28.12
N GLU A 216 -7.14 -8.09 26.87
CA GLU A 216 -8.03 -8.50 25.81
C GLU A 216 -7.29 -9.25 24.70
N LYS A 217 -8.02 -10.15 24.07
CA LYS A 217 -7.64 -10.85 22.84
C LYS A 217 -8.65 -10.48 21.77
N LEU A 218 -8.20 -9.86 20.69
CA LEU A 218 -9.01 -9.56 19.53
C LEU A 218 -8.85 -10.67 18.49
N THR A 219 -9.94 -11.31 18.12
CA THR A 219 -10.02 -12.25 16.99
C THR A 219 -10.73 -11.57 15.84
N LEU A 220 -10.12 -11.53 14.66
CA LEU A 220 -10.65 -10.90 13.45
C LEU A 220 -10.79 -11.93 12.34
N GLU A 221 -12.00 -12.13 11.84
CA GLU A 221 -12.32 -12.99 10.71
C GLU A 221 -12.57 -12.13 9.47
N ILE A 222 -11.83 -12.36 8.40
CA ILE A 222 -11.96 -11.63 7.13
C ILE A 222 -12.29 -12.63 6.03
N GLU A 223 -13.36 -12.36 5.29
CA GLU A 223 -13.77 -13.10 4.10
C GLU A 223 -13.73 -12.15 2.89
N THR A 224 -12.92 -12.50 1.88
CA THR A 224 -12.75 -11.73 0.64
C THR A 224 -13.50 -12.39 -0.52
N ASP A 225 -13.57 -11.70 -1.63
CA ASP A 225 -14.12 -12.24 -2.89
C ASP A 225 -13.08 -13.03 -3.71
N GLY A 226 -11.81 -13.04 -3.29
CA GLY A 226 -10.69 -13.70 -3.97
C GLY A 226 -9.82 -12.75 -4.81
N SER A 227 -10.20 -11.48 -4.97
CA SER A 227 -9.37 -10.49 -5.67
C SER A 227 -8.13 -10.11 -4.87
N ILE A 228 -8.23 -10.13 -3.55
CA ILE A 228 -7.15 -9.87 -2.60
C ILE A 228 -7.12 -10.95 -1.52
N GLN A 229 -5.94 -11.34 -1.07
CA GLN A 229 -5.81 -12.25 0.07
C GLN A 229 -6.17 -11.55 1.39
N PRO A 230 -6.80 -12.25 2.36
CA PRO A 230 -7.19 -11.67 3.65
C PRO A 230 -6.03 -11.02 4.41
N LYS A 231 -4.85 -11.62 4.33
CA LYS A 231 -3.62 -11.10 4.95
C LYS A 231 -3.21 -9.75 4.34
N ASP A 232 -3.29 -9.61 3.04
CA ASP A 232 -2.90 -8.38 2.36
C ASP A 232 -3.97 -7.32 2.51
N ALA A 233 -5.25 -7.69 2.51
CA ALA A 233 -6.35 -6.79 2.86
C ALA A 233 -6.17 -6.18 4.26
N LEU A 234 -5.79 -7.01 5.25
CA LEU A 234 -5.52 -6.54 6.61
C LEU A 234 -4.34 -5.56 6.67
N LYS A 235 -3.26 -5.86 5.95
CA LYS A 235 -2.09 -4.96 5.86
C LYS A 235 -2.44 -3.61 5.23
N GLU A 236 -3.19 -3.63 4.11
CA GLU A 236 -3.63 -2.41 3.44
C GLU A 236 -4.55 -1.56 4.35
N ALA A 237 -5.49 -2.20 5.06
CA ALA A 237 -6.34 -1.52 6.03
C ALA A 237 -5.52 -0.89 7.18
N ALA A 238 -4.55 -1.61 7.71
CA ALA A 238 -3.65 -1.12 8.75
C ALA A 238 -2.78 0.06 8.25
N LYS A 239 -2.29 -0.02 7.01
CA LYS A 239 -1.52 1.05 6.37
C LYS A 239 -2.35 2.34 6.22
N ILE A 240 -3.61 2.21 5.77
CA ILE A 240 -4.54 3.35 5.64
C ILE A 240 -4.77 4.00 7.01
N LEU A 241 -5.04 3.21 8.07
CA LEU A 241 -5.23 3.74 9.42
C LEU A 241 -3.97 4.43 9.95
N SER A 242 -2.81 3.81 9.79
CA SER A 242 -1.54 4.38 10.21
C SER A 242 -1.27 5.72 9.53
N PHE A 243 -1.53 5.81 8.22
CA PHE A 243 -1.37 7.06 7.48
C PHE A 243 -2.24 8.19 8.02
N HIS A 244 -3.50 7.89 8.38
CA HIS A 244 -4.39 8.89 8.97
C HIS A 244 -3.99 9.27 10.39
N PHE A 245 -3.56 8.31 11.22
CA PHE A 245 -3.12 8.59 12.59
C PHE A 245 -1.81 9.39 12.65
N MET A 246 -0.94 9.26 11.64
CA MET A 246 0.28 10.07 11.56
C MET A 246 0.01 11.57 11.49
N LEU A 247 -1.15 11.98 10.97
CA LEU A 247 -1.54 13.40 10.93
C LEU A 247 -1.76 13.99 12.33
N PHE A 248 -1.97 13.15 13.35
CA PHE A 248 -2.12 13.56 14.75
C PHE A 248 -0.82 13.42 15.56
N SER A 249 0.24 12.88 14.94
CA SER A 249 1.56 12.75 15.53
C SER A 249 2.51 13.76 14.89
N ASP A 250 3.27 14.50 15.70
CA ASP A 250 4.32 15.39 15.22
C ASP A 250 5.55 14.62 14.67
N GLU A 251 5.62 13.31 14.91
CA GLU A 251 6.67 12.45 14.41
C GLU A 251 6.43 12.11 12.94
N LYS A 252 7.38 12.45 12.08
CA LYS A 252 7.43 11.96 10.70
C LYS A 252 7.79 10.48 10.70
N ILE A 253 6.82 9.61 10.88
CA ILE A 253 7.02 8.17 10.65
C ILE A 253 7.17 8.01 9.15
N ILE A 254 8.38 7.68 8.71
CA ILE A 254 8.65 7.32 7.31
C ILE A 254 8.00 5.94 7.10
N ILE A 255 6.78 5.95 6.57
CA ILE A 255 6.20 4.72 6.01
C ILE A 255 6.94 4.50 4.71
N GLU A 256 7.86 3.54 4.71
CA GLU A 256 8.41 2.99 3.49
C GLU A 256 7.25 2.53 2.61
N GLN A 257 6.98 3.28 1.57
CA GLN A 257 6.09 2.83 0.50
C GLN A 257 6.81 1.63 -0.14
N HIS A 258 6.40 0.43 0.22
CA HIS A 258 6.71 -0.75 -0.57
C HIS A 258 5.96 -0.65 -1.89
N GLU A 259 6.44 0.23 -2.74
CA GLU A 259 6.23 0.09 -4.16
C GLU A 259 6.99 -1.15 -4.61
N LYS A 260 6.26 -2.01 -5.30
CA LYS A 260 6.66 -3.33 -5.78
C LYS A 260 8.08 -3.33 -6.34
N SER A 261 8.97 -3.99 -5.59
CA SER A 261 10.06 -4.85 -6.02
C SER A 261 10.43 -4.90 -7.52
N THR A 262 11.40 -4.15 -7.87
CA THR A 262 12.64 -4.44 -8.60
C THR A 262 13.57 -3.22 -8.61
N THR A 263 13.04 -2.04 -8.26
CA THR A 263 13.80 -0.78 -8.08
C THR A 263 14.32 -0.62 -6.65
N ALA A 264 13.75 -1.30 -5.66
CA ALA A 264 14.08 -1.10 -4.23
C ALA A 264 15.54 -1.41 -3.88
N ALA A 265 16.15 -2.43 -4.51
CA ALA A 265 17.58 -2.72 -4.31
C ALA A 265 18.47 -1.65 -4.95
N LEU A 266 18.08 -1.13 -6.11
CA LEU A 266 18.78 -0.04 -6.82
C LEU A 266 18.59 1.30 -6.10
N ASP A 267 17.45 1.54 -5.50
CA ASP A 267 17.14 2.79 -4.77
C ASP A 267 17.83 2.82 -3.39
N GLU A 268 17.96 1.69 -2.71
CA GLU A 268 18.69 1.59 -1.45
C GLU A 268 20.19 1.79 -1.65
N GLU A 269 20.74 1.26 -2.73
CA GLU A 269 22.12 1.46 -3.14
C GLU A 269 22.36 2.92 -3.58
N ASN A 270 21.42 3.51 -4.30
CA ASN A 270 21.45 4.91 -4.68
C ASN A 270 21.34 5.85 -3.47
N LEU A 271 20.52 5.51 -2.46
CA LEU A 271 20.35 6.30 -1.25
C LEU A 271 21.63 6.26 -0.37
N ARG A 272 22.22 5.07 -0.23
CA ARG A 272 23.53 4.91 0.43
C ARG A 272 24.61 5.70 -0.29
N MET A 273 24.65 5.63 -1.61
CA MET A 273 25.61 6.35 -2.42
C MET A 273 25.43 7.87 -2.30
N ARG A 274 24.19 8.38 -2.27
CA ARG A 274 23.89 9.80 -2.00
C ARG A 274 24.37 10.26 -0.63
N GLN A 275 24.11 9.49 0.42
CA GLN A 275 24.58 9.81 1.78
C GLN A 275 26.10 9.83 1.84
N LEU A 276 26.74 8.90 1.19
CA LEU A 276 28.20 8.77 1.15
C LEU A 276 28.84 9.92 0.36
N LEU A 277 28.27 10.31 -0.77
CA LEU A 277 28.75 11.42 -1.59
C LEU A 277 28.53 12.79 -0.92
N ASN A 278 27.50 12.94 -0.07
CA ASN A 278 27.25 14.16 0.72
C ASN A 278 28.06 14.23 2.01
N SER A 279 28.79 13.18 2.38
CA SER A 279 29.61 13.20 3.60
C SER A 279 30.76 14.18 3.48
N ARG A 280 31.08 14.86 4.59
CA ARG A 280 32.14 15.86 4.65
C ARG A 280 33.51 15.19 4.74
N LEU A 281 34.44 15.63 3.94
CA LEU A 281 35.83 15.15 3.96
C LEU A 281 36.51 15.36 5.31
N GLY A 282 36.03 16.31 6.12
CA GLY A 282 36.55 16.56 7.47
C GLY A 282 36.21 15.48 8.51
N GLU A 283 35.22 14.62 8.24
CA GLU A 283 34.80 13.51 9.11
C GLU A 283 35.49 12.17 8.73
N MET A 284 36.32 12.20 7.68
CA MET A 284 37.01 11.03 7.17
C MET A 284 38.46 10.97 7.64
N ASP A 285 39.02 9.75 7.71
CA ASP A 285 40.43 9.49 8.10
C ASP A 285 41.44 9.98 7.04
N LEU A 286 41.53 11.31 6.90
CA LEU A 286 42.48 11.97 6.03
C LEU A 286 43.54 12.71 6.84
N SER A 287 44.76 12.76 6.32
CA SER A 287 45.82 13.56 6.95
C SER A 287 45.46 15.04 6.96
N VAL A 288 45.85 15.76 8.01
CA VAL A 288 45.61 17.22 8.16
C VAL A 288 46.16 17.98 6.93
N ARG A 289 47.18 17.45 6.30
CA ARG A 289 47.80 18.05 5.11
C ARG A 289 46.93 17.90 3.87
N ALA A 290 46.32 16.73 3.67
CA ALA A 290 45.39 16.48 2.58
C ALA A 290 44.12 17.33 2.74
N LEU A 291 43.53 17.38 3.96
CA LEU A 291 42.39 18.22 4.28
C LEU A 291 42.60 19.71 4.04
N ASN A 292 43.79 20.24 4.43
CA ASN A 292 44.08 21.65 4.22
C ASN A 292 44.25 22.00 2.72
N CYS A 293 44.81 21.08 1.91
CA CYS A 293 44.88 21.26 0.47
C CYS A 293 43.50 21.24 -0.19
N LEU A 294 42.62 20.35 0.21
CA LEU A 294 41.25 20.25 -0.31
C LEU A 294 40.41 21.45 0.08
N LYS A 295 40.49 21.92 1.34
CA LYS A 295 39.85 23.17 1.78
C LYS A 295 40.31 24.39 1.00
N SER A 296 41.62 24.47 0.67
CA SER A 296 42.15 25.57 -0.14
C SER A 296 41.69 25.52 -1.60
N ALA A 297 41.18 24.39 -2.04
CA ALA A 297 40.57 24.16 -3.36
C ALA A 297 39.03 24.19 -3.32
N GLU A 298 38.41 24.59 -2.18
CA GLU A 298 36.96 24.67 -1.96
C GLU A 298 36.25 23.33 -2.17
N VAL A 299 36.92 22.21 -1.89
CA VAL A 299 36.35 20.86 -1.96
C VAL A 299 36.04 20.40 -0.55
N GLU A 300 34.75 20.36 -0.19
CA GLU A 300 34.28 20.03 1.15
C GLU A 300 33.61 18.65 1.25
N THR A 301 33.04 18.15 0.16
CA THR A 301 32.28 16.87 0.14
C THR A 301 32.96 15.83 -0.74
N LEU A 302 32.66 14.56 -0.45
CA LEU A 302 33.17 13.42 -1.22
C LEU A 302 32.66 13.45 -2.67
N GLY A 303 31.43 13.93 -2.89
CA GLY A 303 30.88 14.11 -4.23
C GLY A 303 31.61 15.13 -5.07
N GLN A 304 32.04 16.23 -4.46
CA GLN A 304 32.90 17.23 -5.15
C GLN A 304 34.24 16.64 -5.51
N LEU A 305 34.87 15.84 -4.62
CA LEU A 305 36.14 15.20 -4.84
C LEU A 305 36.12 14.22 -6.02
N VAL A 306 35.06 13.40 -6.13
CA VAL A 306 34.90 12.37 -7.17
C VAL A 306 34.75 12.98 -8.57
N ARG A 307 34.25 14.22 -8.69
CA ARG A 307 34.19 14.95 -9.98
C ARG A 307 35.52 15.25 -10.60
N TYR A 308 36.58 15.41 -9.78
CA TYR A 308 37.93 15.73 -10.28
C TYR A 308 38.63 14.52 -10.87
N HIS A 309 39.43 14.74 -11.90
CA HIS A 309 40.39 13.74 -12.40
C HIS A 309 41.70 13.80 -11.63
N ARG A 310 42.38 12.67 -11.53
CA ARG A 310 43.71 12.59 -10.87
C ARG A 310 44.72 13.66 -11.37
N ALA A 311 44.69 13.99 -12.67
CA ALA A 311 45.55 15.00 -13.27
C ALA A 311 45.27 16.43 -12.79
N ASP A 312 44.01 16.72 -12.42
CA ASP A 312 43.59 18.05 -11.97
C ASP A 312 43.95 18.28 -10.50
N LEU A 313 43.86 17.25 -9.68
CA LEU A 313 44.28 17.29 -8.28
C LEU A 313 45.76 17.57 -8.11
N LEU A 314 46.60 17.09 -9.02
CA LEU A 314 48.04 17.37 -9.01
C LEU A 314 48.39 18.84 -9.34
N LYS A 315 47.44 19.61 -9.87
CA LYS A 315 47.62 21.06 -10.16
C LYS A 315 47.36 21.92 -8.91
N PHE A 316 46.81 21.36 -7.84
CA PHE A 316 46.52 22.12 -6.61
C PHE A 316 47.82 22.46 -5.86
N ARG A 317 47.88 23.67 -5.32
CA ARG A 317 49.02 24.17 -4.59
C ARG A 317 49.32 23.33 -3.35
N ASN A 318 50.53 22.84 -3.20
CA ASN A 318 51.00 21.98 -2.10
C ASN A 318 50.41 20.55 -2.06
N PHE A 319 49.80 20.09 -3.14
CA PHE A 319 49.27 18.73 -3.25
C PHE A 319 50.33 17.76 -3.80
N GLY A 320 50.67 16.75 -3.01
CA GLY A 320 51.74 15.81 -3.34
C GLY A 320 51.23 14.40 -3.70
N LYS A 321 52.13 13.58 -4.29
CA LYS A 321 51.83 12.18 -4.65
C LYS A 321 51.35 11.35 -3.45
N LYS A 322 51.84 11.60 -2.22
CA LYS A 322 51.40 10.88 -1.00
C LYS A 322 49.93 11.19 -0.65
N SER A 323 49.53 12.46 -0.76
CA SER A 323 48.12 12.84 -0.51
C SER A 323 47.19 12.29 -1.57
N LEU A 324 47.67 12.11 -2.82
CA LEU A 324 46.88 11.45 -3.86
C LEU A 324 46.65 9.97 -3.54
N THR A 325 47.71 9.27 -3.05
CA THR A 325 47.57 7.85 -2.66
C THR A 325 46.56 7.66 -1.50
N GLU A 326 46.61 8.57 -0.51
CA GLU A 326 45.62 8.56 0.61
C GLU A 326 44.17 8.74 0.12
N LEU A 327 43.95 9.62 -0.86
CA LEU A 327 42.64 9.81 -1.46
C LEU A 327 42.22 8.63 -2.35
N ASP A 328 43.13 8.02 -3.09
CA ASP A 328 42.88 6.82 -3.87
C ASP A 328 42.41 5.67 -2.94
N GLU A 329 43.12 5.43 -1.84
CA GLU A 329 42.76 4.40 -0.86
C GLU A 329 41.42 4.67 -0.19
N LEU A 330 41.10 5.94 0.12
CA LEU A 330 39.81 6.34 0.70
C LEU A 330 38.68 6.11 -0.28
N LEU A 331 38.84 6.44 -1.55
CA LEU A 331 37.83 6.21 -2.59
C LEU A 331 37.65 4.71 -2.84
N GLU A 332 38.69 3.92 -2.92
CA GLU A 332 38.63 2.47 -3.10
C GLU A 332 37.90 1.77 -1.93
N ARG A 333 38.16 2.17 -0.68
CA ARG A 333 37.46 1.66 0.51
C ARG A 333 35.93 1.92 0.45
N ASN A 334 35.54 3.01 -0.17
CA ASN A 334 34.15 3.40 -0.33
C ASN A 334 33.53 2.99 -1.67
N GLY A 335 34.25 2.23 -2.51
CA GLY A 335 33.77 1.77 -3.82
C GLY A 335 33.63 2.90 -4.86
N LEU A 336 34.37 4.01 -4.70
CA LEU A 336 34.30 5.18 -5.56
C LEU A 336 35.60 5.29 -6.41
N ALA A 337 35.54 6.03 -7.51
CA ALA A 337 36.68 6.32 -8.37
C ALA A 337 36.69 7.79 -8.83
N PHE A 338 37.88 8.33 -9.05
CA PHE A 338 38.00 9.67 -9.62
C PHE A 338 37.42 9.76 -11.04
N GLY A 339 36.72 10.86 -11.33
CA GLY A 339 36.04 11.08 -12.61
C GLY A 339 34.77 10.28 -12.80
N MET A 340 34.17 9.79 -11.72
CA MET A 340 32.90 9.07 -11.77
C MET A 340 31.74 10.03 -12.09
N ASP A 341 30.84 9.62 -12.98
CA ASP A 341 29.63 10.38 -13.30
C ASP A 341 28.59 10.28 -12.17
N ILE A 342 28.43 11.37 -11.45
CA ILE A 342 27.48 11.47 -10.31
C ILE A 342 26.13 12.09 -10.69
N SER A 343 25.91 12.42 -11.97
CA SER A 343 24.65 13.01 -12.46
C SER A 343 23.45 12.11 -12.17
N LYS A 344 23.67 10.80 -12.09
CA LYS A 344 22.64 9.79 -11.75
C LYS A 344 22.11 9.90 -10.31
N TYR A 345 22.87 10.56 -9.44
CA TYR A 345 22.55 10.65 -8.01
C TYR A 345 21.94 12.00 -7.62
N ASN A 346 21.64 12.93 -8.57
CA ASN A 346 21.05 14.25 -8.34
C ASN A 346 21.68 15.01 -7.14
N ILE A 347 23.01 15.13 -7.14
CA ILE A 347 23.79 15.89 -6.16
C ILE A 347 24.25 17.16 -6.88
N GLU A 348 23.76 18.32 -6.42
CA GLU A 348 24.19 19.66 -6.88
C GLU A 348 25.59 20.03 -6.39
#